data_6e799c399c5ee795f67ee1785e158a47
#
_entry.id   6e799c399c5ee795f67ee1785e158a47
#
_cell.length_a   1.000
_cell.length_b   1.000
_cell.length_c   1.000
_cell.angle_alpha   90.00
_cell.angle_beta   90.00
_cell.angle_gamma   90.00
#
_symmetry.space_group_name_H-M   'P 1'
#
loop_
_entity.id
_entity.type
_entity.pdbx_description
1 polymer ?
#
loop_
_entity_poly.entity_id
_entity_poly.type
_entity_poly.pdbx_seq_one_letter_code
_entity_poly.pdbx_strand_id
1 'polypeptide(L)'
;MGKSINKVRGTALILGILAIAFAFFTRIVSIFEYVTFDIGPDPDQISGAYLWMDMWKGNFPQLGPPGGGGKYGFTIPPLYFYLGFPLTIFGADPEFQVLTNGLFSFLSIPLLIYFVYQLLENVEQDKRLLLSSLAGFWYSTIYADYFINNFSWAPSPIPFFMLVFALLYRFQMETSQPLLYQAIAWIFFGITVAILVSLHTTTMLIIPVTSVIASLWFVYRNRKNTLKCLLPFLSILSANLALFMYWHSEIVRNFANTKGLVRALTEKGASAEPSSNLFTRLFKAIWETVYLGNQVFFLNDNISIFNVVVSAIFFGISLYIVIKKYRGNKTLIGFLAITWIIFLYASSNYPDEHFYSHRKILLWFAPILLAIASLAYLNLTKTFDRILGLVLIIIIGYSIATNLYFDQRYLASKYGSERLLSVADTVEIINQIPVGSTLCDPAKKGKRKEHGQYDYIDTFMTKRELMITNACPSGSYYIQPKFKMAIQMNDLFPIFTLAKTSPLDRPMTSLLETPEAYLYKIE
;
A
#
# COMPACT_ATOMS: atom_id res chain seq x y z
N MET A 1 42.60 2.72 -11.97
CA MET A 1 41.38 3.42 -11.57
C MET A 1 40.20 3.23 -12.56
N GLY A 2 40.34 3.46 -13.87
CA GLY A 2 39.23 3.39 -14.83
C GLY A 2 38.48 2.05 -14.89
N LYS A 3 39.11 0.89 -14.77
CA LYS A 3 38.46 -0.44 -14.76
C LYS A 3 37.54 -0.66 -13.53
N SER A 4 37.87 -0.08 -12.37
CA SER A 4 37.05 -0.20 -11.15
C SER A 4 35.80 0.66 -11.21
N ILE A 5 35.89 1.86 -11.76
CA ILE A 5 34.77 2.80 -11.94
C ILE A 5 33.72 2.20 -12.90
N ASN A 6 34.16 1.62 -14.03
CA ASN A 6 33.25 0.98 -14.98
C ASN A 6 32.51 -0.22 -14.36
N LYS A 7 33.11 -0.97 -13.43
CA LYS A 7 32.44 -2.05 -12.73
C LYS A 7 31.33 -1.57 -11.81
N VAL A 8 31.56 -0.50 -11.04
CA VAL A 8 30.53 0.06 -10.12
C VAL A 8 29.33 0.56 -10.90
N ARG A 9 29.55 1.31 -11.99
CA ARG A 9 28.46 1.77 -12.87
C ARG A 9 27.71 0.62 -13.52
N GLY A 10 28.44 -0.39 -14.01
CA GLY A 10 27.84 -1.59 -14.58
C GLY A 10 26.94 -2.33 -13.57
N THR A 11 27.41 -2.51 -12.34
CA THR A 11 26.62 -3.12 -11.27
C THR A 11 25.38 -2.29 -10.93
N ALA A 12 25.51 -0.96 -10.82
CA ALA A 12 24.39 -0.06 -10.57
C ALA A 12 23.31 -0.16 -11.67
N LEU A 13 23.73 -0.17 -12.93
CA LEU A 13 22.83 -0.32 -14.07
C LEU A 13 22.09 -1.67 -14.05
N ILE A 14 22.82 -2.76 -13.80
CA ILE A 14 22.23 -4.11 -13.71
C ILE A 14 21.18 -4.15 -12.59
N LEU A 15 21.50 -3.65 -11.39
CA LEU A 15 20.56 -3.60 -10.28
C LEU A 15 19.32 -2.75 -10.60
N GLY A 16 19.50 -1.60 -11.26
CA GLY A 16 18.41 -0.75 -11.68
C GLY A 16 17.49 -1.43 -12.71
N ILE A 17 18.07 -2.10 -13.71
CA ILE A 17 17.32 -2.87 -14.71
C ILE A 17 16.57 -4.02 -14.05
N LEU A 18 17.24 -4.78 -13.17
CA LEU A 18 16.60 -5.88 -12.45
C LEU A 18 15.46 -5.39 -11.56
N ALA A 19 15.62 -4.26 -10.87
CA ALA A 19 14.57 -3.64 -10.07
C ALA A 19 13.32 -3.32 -10.91
N ILE A 20 13.52 -2.68 -12.06
CA ILE A 20 12.43 -2.29 -12.97
C ILE A 20 11.78 -3.52 -13.60
N ALA A 21 12.57 -4.48 -14.08
CA ALA A 21 12.06 -5.69 -14.72
C ALA A 21 11.26 -6.56 -13.74
N PHE A 22 11.80 -6.77 -12.53
CA PHE A 22 11.12 -7.54 -11.49
C PHE A 22 9.82 -6.85 -11.02
N ALA A 23 9.88 -5.52 -10.81
CA ALA A 23 8.70 -4.75 -10.46
C ALA A 23 7.64 -4.74 -11.58
N PHE A 24 8.04 -4.62 -12.85
CA PHE A 24 7.12 -4.72 -13.97
C PHE A 24 6.41 -6.07 -13.99
N PHE A 25 7.15 -7.15 -13.87
CA PHE A 25 6.57 -8.49 -13.83
C PHE A 25 5.61 -8.66 -12.65
N THR A 26 6.04 -8.36 -11.42
CA THR A 26 5.24 -8.61 -10.22
C THR A 26 4.08 -7.64 -10.04
N ARG A 27 4.18 -6.39 -10.52
CA ARG A 27 3.20 -5.34 -10.24
C ARG A 27 2.30 -4.97 -11.44
N ILE A 28 2.68 -5.40 -12.65
CA ILE A 28 1.88 -5.16 -13.86
C ILE A 28 1.43 -6.48 -14.47
N VAL A 29 2.39 -7.35 -14.86
CA VAL A 29 2.05 -8.58 -15.58
C VAL A 29 1.24 -9.52 -14.70
N SER A 30 1.64 -9.73 -13.46
CA SER A 30 0.96 -10.67 -12.56
C SER A 30 -0.45 -10.24 -12.11
N ILE A 31 -0.86 -9.00 -12.40
CA ILE A 31 -2.24 -8.54 -12.14
C ILE A 31 -3.23 -9.30 -13.04
N PHE A 32 -2.85 -9.64 -14.27
CA PHE A 32 -3.72 -10.31 -15.24
C PHE A 32 -4.08 -11.76 -14.87
N GLU A 33 -3.56 -12.28 -13.79
CA GLU A 33 -4.03 -13.50 -13.15
C GLU A 33 -4.71 -13.17 -11.81
N TYR A 34 -5.62 -12.20 -11.83
CA TYR A 34 -6.31 -11.76 -10.63
C TYR A 34 -7.19 -12.89 -10.09
N VAL A 35 -6.92 -13.29 -8.86
CA VAL A 35 -7.71 -14.32 -8.19
C VAL A 35 -9.09 -13.78 -7.82
N THR A 36 -10.11 -14.63 -7.79
CA THR A 36 -11.45 -14.25 -7.35
C THR A 36 -11.41 -13.59 -5.98
N PHE A 37 -12.32 -12.67 -5.73
CA PHE A 37 -12.40 -11.82 -4.52
C PHE A 37 -12.45 -12.59 -3.16
N ASP A 38 -12.07 -13.84 -3.14
CA ASP A 38 -12.24 -14.77 -2.02
C ASP A 38 -11.13 -14.61 -0.94
N ILE A 39 -10.78 -13.35 -0.63
CA ILE A 39 -9.82 -13.06 0.42
C ILE A 39 -10.55 -12.57 1.65
N GLY A 40 -11.04 -13.53 2.43
CA GLY A 40 -11.63 -13.26 3.72
C GLY A 40 -12.97 -12.52 3.66
N PRO A 41 -13.56 -12.19 4.81
CA PRO A 41 -14.90 -11.59 4.90
C PRO A 41 -14.94 -10.10 4.54
N ASP A 42 -13.86 -9.52 3.99
CA ASP A 42 -13.82 -8.08 3.74
C ASP A 42 -14.30 -7.74 2.32
N PRO A 43 -15.52 -7.21 2.20
CA PRO A 43 -16.17 -6.88 0.94
C PRO A 43 -15.71 -5.55 0.33
N ASP A 44 -14.64 -4.93 0.85
CA ASP A 44 -14.21 -3.59 0.41
C ASP A 44 -13.77 -3.60 -1.06
N GLN A 45 -13.16 -4.69 -1.52
CA GLN A 45 -12.72 -4.84 -2.91
C GLN A 45 -13.90 -4.93 -3.88
N ILE A 46 -14.90 -5.77 -3.56
CA ILE A 46 -16.11 -5.91 -4.38
C ILE A 46 -16.88 -4.59 -4.39
N SER A 47 -16.99 -3.94 -3.24
CA SER A 47 -17.64 -2.62 -3.13
C SER A 47 -16.91 -1.57 -3.99
N GLY A 48 -15.58 -1.61 -4.04
CA GLY A 48 -14.78 -0.76 -4.93
C GLY A 48 -15.07 -1.03 -6.40
N ALA A 49 -15.13 -2.29 -6.79
CA ALA A 49 -15.44 -2.69 -8.16
C ALA A 49 -16.82 -2.19 -8.61
N TYR A 50 -17.85 -2.36 -7.78
CA TYR A 50 -19.18 -1.81 -8.05
C TYR A 50 -19.18 -0.29 -8.18
N LEU A 51 -18.44 0.45 -7.33
CA LEU A 51 -18.34 1.91 -7.41
C LEU A 51 -17.76 2.36 -8.75
N TRP A 52 -16.71 1.70 -9.26
CA TRP A 52 -16.16 2.03 -10.58
C TRP A 52 -17.18 1.78 -11.70
N MET A 53 -17.95 0.68 -11.64
CA MET A 53 -18.98 0.42 -12.62
C MET A 53 -20.16 1.41 -12.53
N ASP A 54 -20.50 1.88 -11.33
CA ASP A 54 -21.52 2.92 -11.16
C ASP A 54 -21.06 4.28 -11.70
N MET A 55 -19.77 4.60 -11.68
CA MET A 55 -19.24 5.80 -12.33
C MET A 55 -19.50 5.82 -13.84
N TRP A 56 -19.49 4.67 -14.53
CA TRP A 56 -19.88 4.55 -15.93
C TRP A 56 -21.37 4.85 -16.17
N LYS A 57 -22.21 4.68 -15.16
CA LYS A 57 -23.63 5.07 -15.18
C LYS A 57 -23.84 6.55 -14.83
N GLY A 58 -22.75 7.31 -14.62
CA GLY A 58 -22.79 8.71 -14.22
C GLY A 58 -22.91 8.95 -12.70
N ASN A 59 -22.87 7.88 -11.88
CA ASN A 59 -22.97 7.97 -10.42
C ASN A 59 -21.58 8.15 -9.79
N PHE A 60 -21.07 9.35 -9.81
CA PHE A 60 -19.76 9.67 -9.25
C PHE A 60 -19.79 9.72 -7.70
N PRO A 61 -18.97 8.94 -6.99
CA PRO A 61 -18.98 8.89 -5.54
C PRO A 61 -18.51 10.22 -4.93
N GLN A 62 -19.28 10.76 -4.00
CA GLN A 62 -18.91 11.94 -3.22
C GLN A 62 -18.15 11.55 -1.94
N LEU A 63 -18.28 10.31 -1.52
CA LEU A 63 -17.64 9.71 -0.35
C LEU A 63 -16.86 8.47 -0.77
N GLY A 64 -15.73 8.26 -0.15
CA GLY A 64 -14.90 7.08 -0.34
C GLY A 64 -15.24 5.94 0.64
N PRO A 65 -14.32 5.00 0.84
CA PRO A 65 -14.54 3.86 1.73
C PRO A 65 -14.77 4.29 3.18
N PRO A 66 -15.50 3.48 3.97
CA PRO A 66 -15.72 3.75 5.37
C PRO A 66 -14.40 3.71 6.16
N GLY A 67 -14.17 4.75 6.96
CA GLY A 67 -13.03 4.80 7.85
C GLY A 67 -13.27 4.04 9.15
N GLY A 68 -12.21 3.43 9.71
CA GLY A 68 -12.29 2.73 10.99
C GLY A 68 -13.28 1.56 11.01
N GLY A 69 -13.41 0.83 9.90
CA GLY A 69 -14.36 -0.28 9.77
C GLY A 69 -15.83 0.13 9.81
N GLY A 70 -16.14 1.40 9.51
CA GLY A 70 -17.52 1.91 9.50
C GLY A 70 -18.13 2.16 10.87
N LYS A 71 -17.46 1.80 11.97
CA LYS A 71 -17.99 1.88 13.35
C LYS A 71 -18.45 3.28 13.75
N TYR A 72 -17.75 4.32 13.30
CA TYR A 72 -18.00 5.69 13.71
C TYR A 72 -18.79 6.52 12.68
N GLY A 73 -19.18 5.90 11.57
CA GLY A 73 -20.00 6.52 10.52
C GLY A 73 -19.28 7.61 9.72
N PHE A 74 -17.93 7.58 9.65
CA PHE A 74 -17.18 8.44 8.75
C PHE A 74 -16.55 7.65 7.60
N THR A 75 -16.28 8.37 6.50
CA THR A 75 -15.62 7.83 5.30
C THR A 75 -14.42 8.71 4.96
N ILE A 76 -13.45 8.15 4.26
CA ILE A 76 -12.37 8.94 3.66
C ILE A 76 -12.87 9.60 2.35
N PRO A 77 -12.20 10.65 1.84
CA PRO A 77 -12.58 11.24 0.55
C PRO A 77 -12.44 10.26 -0.63
N PRO A 78 -13.15 10.47 -1.75
CA PRO A 78 -13.29 9.47 -2.82
C PRO A 78 -12.20 9.48 -3.89
N LEU A 79 -11.12 10.28 -3.78
CA LEU A 79 -10.16 10.48 -4.87
C LEU A 79 -9.49 9.19 -5.35
N TYR A 80 -9.38 8.17 -4.50
CA TYR A 80 -8.87 6.87 -4.94
C TYR A 80 -9.66 6.30 -6.13
N PHE A 81 -10.99 6.38 -6.08
CA PHE A 81 -11.84 5.89 -7.16
C PHE A 81 -11.68 6.72 -8.44
N TYR A 82 -11.47 8.03 -8.32
CA TYR A 82 -11.21 8.89 -9.47
C TYR A 82 -9.84 8.61 -10.12
N LEU A 83 -8.84 8.23 -9.33
CA LEU A 83 -7.53 7.84 -9.87
C LEU A 83 -7.60 6.54 -10.68
N GLY A 84 -8.41 5.57 -10.25
CA GLY A 84 -8.57 4.28 -10.92
C GLY A 84 -9.55 4.31 -12.09
N PHE A 85 -10.53 5.20 -12.07
CA PHE A 85 -11.59 5.27 -13.06
C PHE A 85 -11.12 5.28 -14.52
N PRO A 86 -10.08 6.05 -14.92
CA PRO A 86 -9.64 6.04 -16.32
C PRO A 86 -9.23 4.67 -16.85
N LEU A 87 -8.74 3.76 -16.01
CA LEU A 87 -8.32 2.42 -16.44
C LEU A 87 -9.49 1.46 -16.64
N THR A 88 -10.65 1.77 -16.08
CA THR A 88 -11.86 0.96 -16.28
C THR A 88 -12.46 1.10 -17.68
N ILE A 89 -11.91 1.99 -18.54
CA ILE A 89 -12.28 2.07 -19.97
C ILE A 89 -11.97 0.75 -20.71
N PHE A 90 -11.05 -0.05 -20.20
CA PHE A 90 -10.71 -1.36 -20.78
C PHE A 90 -11.75 -2.45 -20.47
N GLY A 91 -12.69 -2.20 -19.59
CA GLY A 91 -13.79 -3.09 -19.29
C GLY A 91 -14.12 -3.23 -17.80
N ALA A 92 -15.10 -4.09 -17.52
CA ALA A 92 -15.56 -4.40 -16.17
C ALA A 92 -14.64 -5.41 -15.43
N ASP A 93 -13.62 -5.92 -16.10
CA ASP A 93 -12.72 -6.89 -15.50
C ASP A 93 -11.98 -6.26 -14.30
N PRO A 94 -12.04 -6.87 -13.11
CA PRO A 94 -11.34 -6.39 -11.92
C PRO A 94 -9.83 -6.21 -12.11
N GLU A 95 -9.22 -6.94 -13.03
CA GLU A 95 -7.79 -6.81 -13.36
C GLU A 95 -7.44 -5.38 -13.81
N PHE A 96 -8.25 -4.78 -14.67
CA PHE A 96 -8.04 -3.40 -15.09
C PHE A 96 -8.26 -2.39 -13.96
N GLN A 97 -9.17 -2.69 -13.04
CA GLN A 97 -9.41 -1.83 -11.87
C GLN A 97 -8.20 -1.83 -10.92
N VAL A 98 -7.62 -3.01 -10.71
CA VAL A 98 -6.42 -3.19 -9.87
C VAL A 98 -5.16 -2.65 -10.52
N LEU A 99 -5.11 -2.54 -11.84
CA LEU A 99 -3.95 -2.04 -12.59
C LEU A 99 -3.51 -0.65 -12.13
N THR A 100 -4.43 0.19 -11.62
CA THR A 100 -4.06 1.49 -11.02
C THR A 100 -3.08 1.32 -9.87
N ASN A 101 -3.33 0.38 -8.98
CA ASN A 101 -2.45 0.10 -7.84
C ASN A 101 -1.09 -0.42 -8.31
N GLY A 102 -1.11 -1.36 -9.26
CA GLY A 102 0.09 -1.89 -9.88
C GLY A 102 0.95 -0.80 -10.55
N LEU A 103 0.32 0.13 -11.27
CA LEU A 103 1.02 1.24 -11.91
C LEU A 103 1.71 2.16 -10.89
N PHE A 104 1.01 2.58 -9.82
CA PHE A 104 1.63 3.43 -8.80
C PHE A 104 2.73 2.70 -8.04
N SER A 105 2.54 1.41 -7.73
CA SER A 105 3.59 0.61 -7.11
C SER A 105 4.80 0.43 -8.04
N PHE A 106 4.59 0.13 -9.32
CA PHE A 106 5.65 0.05 -10.31
C PHE A 106 6.42 1.38 -10.42
N LEU A 107 5.71 2.49 -10.56
CA LEU A 107 6.30 3.83 -10.68
C LEU A 107 7.02 4.28 -9.41
N SER A 108 6.68 3.71 -8.24
CA SER A 108 7.40 3.99 -7.00
C SER A 108 8.86 3.52 -7.03
N ILE A 109 9.20 2.52 -7.86
CA ILE A 109 10.57 1.99 -7.96
C ILE A 109 11.53 3.02 -8.60
N PRO A 110 11.33 3.48 -9.85
CA PRO A 110 12.20 4.51 -10.43
C PRO A 110 12.16 5.81 -9.61
N LEU A 111 11.01 6.16 -9.03
CA LEU A 111 10.89 7.33 -8.18
C LEU A 111 11.72 7.19 -6.88
N LEU A 112 11.74 6.00 -6.26
CA LEU A 112 12.59 5.73 -5.09
C LEU A 112 14.08 5.78 -5.45
N ILE A 113 14.49 5.22 -6.59
CA ILE A 113 15.87 5.34 -7.09
C ILE A 113 16.25 6.81 -7.22
N TYR A 114 15.41 7.63 -7.84
CA TYR A 114 15.63 9.06 -7.95
C TYR A 114 15.63 9.76 -6.59
N PHE A 115 14.69 9.43 -5.72
CA PHE A 115 14.60 9.99 -4.37
C PHE A 115 15.87 9.73 -3.55
N VAL A 116 16.35 8.48 -3.53
CA VAL A 116 17.58 8.11 -2.84
C VAL A 116 18.80 8.81 -3.45
N TYR A 117 18.82 8.91 -4.78
CA TYR A 117 19.85 9.68 -5.46
C TYR A 117 19.88 11.13 -4.98
N GLN A 118 18.74 11.78 -4.78
CA GLN A 118 18.66 13.12 -4.22
C GLN A 118 19.01 13.18 -2.73
N LEU A 119 18.63 12.17 -1.96
CA LEU A 119 18.94 12.06 -0.53
C LEU A 119 20.47 12.02 -0.28
N LEU A 120 21.21 11.39 -1.18
CA LEU A 120 22.67 11.18 -1.09
C LEU A 120 23.49 12.24 -1.86
N GLU A 121 23.02 13.48 -1.97
CA GLU A 121 23.62 14.53 -2.82
C GLU A 121 25.11 14.79 -2.57
N ASN A 122 25.62 14.53 -1.35
CA ASN A 122 27.04 14.74 -0.97
C ASN A 122 27.89 13.46 -1.04
N VAL A 123 27.39 12.40 -1.68
CA VAL A 123 28.10 11.14 -1.89
C VAL A 123 28.67 11.10 -3.30
N GLU A 124 29.84 10.48 -3.49
CA GLU A 124 30.45 10.26 -4.80
C GLU A 124 29.44 9.66 -5.78
N GLN A 125 29.41 10.15 -7.00
CA GLN A 125 28.37 9.87 -8.00
C GLN A 125 28.17 8.35 -8.23
N ASP A 126 29.25 7.60 -8.39
CA ASP A 126 29.17 6.16 -8.67
C ASP A 126 28.63 5.35 -7.49
N LYS A 127 29.07 5.68 -6.28
CA LYS A 127 28.54 5.11 -5.02
C LYS A 127 27.07 5.49 -4.83
N ARG A 128 26.75 6.74 -5.11
CA ARG A 128 25.39 7.28 -5.03
C ARG A 128 24.44 6.53 -5.98
N LEU A 129 24.86 6.32 -7.24
CA LEU A 129 24.08 5.57 -8.22
C LEU A 129 23.88 4.10 -7.80
N LEU A 130 24.96 3.44 -7.35
CA LEU A 130 24.91 2.05 -6.87
C LEU A 130 23.92 1.89 -5.70
N LEU A 131 24.01 2.74 -4.70
CA LEU A 131 23.16 2.68 -3.51
C LEU A 131 21.70 3.02 -3.84
N SER A 132 21.46 3.93 -4.77
CA SER A 132 20.11 4.25 -5.25
C SER A 132 19.49 3.06 -5.99
N SER A 133 20.25 2.42 -6.86
CA SER A 133 19.80 1.21 -7.58
C SER A 133 19.58 0.04 -6.62
N LEU A 134 20.41 -0.12 -5.59
CA LEU A 134 20.21 -1.13 -4.53
C LEU A 134 18.91 -0.87 -3.75
N ALA A 135 18.60 0.38 -3.43
CA ALA A 135 17.34 0.74 -2.77
C ALA A 135 16.12 0.35 -3.62
N GLY A 136 16.16 0.67 -4.92
CA GLY A 136 15.10 0.30 -5.86
C GLY A 136 14.97 -1.21 -5.99
N PHE A 137 16.08 -1.94 -6.11
CA PHE A 137 16.06 -3.40 -6.19
C PHE A 137 15.52 -4.03 -4.90
N TRP A 138 15.98 -3.59 -3.74
CA TRP A 138 15.45 -4.08 -2.46
C TRP A 138 13.95 -3.81 -2.33
N TYR A 139 13.49 -2.59 -2.63
CA TYR A 139 12.05 -2.28 -2.56
C TYR A 139 11.24 -3.10 -3.58
N SER A 140 11.78 -3.35 -4.77
CA SER A 140 11.08 -4.15 -5.77
C SER A 140 10.79 -5.58 -5.32
N THR A 141 11.59 -6.12 -4.40
CA THR A 141 11.39 -7.46 -3.81
C THR A 141 10.48 -7.46 -2.58
N ILE A 142 9.95 -6.33 -2.11
CA ILE A 142 9.10 -6.30 -0.92
C ILE A 142 7.75 -6.98 -1.22
N TYR A 143 7.60 -8.19 -0.68
CA TYR A 143 6.40 -9.01 -0.82
C TYR A 143 5.13 -8.30 -0.36
N ALA A 144 5.19 -7.58 0.75
CA ALA A 144 4.05 -6.84 1.28
C ALA A 144 3.50 -5.82 0.27
N ASP A 145 4.37 -5.11 -0.45
CA ASP A 145 3.99 -4.16 -1.49
C ASP A 145 3.42 -4.89 -2.72
N TYR A 146 4.09 -5.96 -3.17
CA TYR A 146 3.59 -6.79 -4.26
C TYR A 146 2.19 -7.35 -3.95
N PHE A 147 2.01 -7.90 -2.76
CA PHE A 147 0.76 -8.48 -2.31
C PHE A 147 -0.40 -7.48 -2.31
N ILE A 148 -0.22 -6.32 -1.65
CA ILE A 148 -1.25 -5.28 -1.55
C ILE A 148 -1.70 -4.75 -2.92
N ASN A 149 -0.78 -4.67 -3.87
CA ASN A 149 -1.08 -4.13 -5.20
C ASN A 149 -1.91 -5.07 -6.08
N ASN A 150 -2.04 -6.34 -5.69
CA ASN A 150 -2.93 -7.28 -6.37
C ASN A 150 -4.38 -7.21 -5.88
N PHE A 151 -4.75 -6.17 -5.12
CA PHE A 151 -6.12 -5.93 -4.65
C PHE A 151 -6.55 -4.52 -4.99
N SER A 152 -7.84 -4.30 -5.21
CA SER A 152 -8.41 -2.97 -5.32
C SER A 152 -8.50 -2.30 -3.95
N TRP A 153 -7.35 -1.90 -3.42
CA TRP A 153 -7.24 -1.38 -2.07
C TRP A 153 -6.63 0.01 -2.05
N ALA A 154 -7.38 0.96 -1.50
CA ALA A 154 -7.03 2.38 -1.51
C ALA A 154 -5.65 2.73 -0.90
N PRO A 155 -5.12 2.04 0.12
CA PRO A 155 -3.79 2.30 0.64
C PRO A 155 -2.61 2.02 -0.31
N SER A 156 -2.80 1.18 -1.31
CA SER A 156 -1.70 0.73 -2.20
C SER A 156 -0.86 1.85 -2.82
N PRO A 157 -1.43 2.97 -3.31
CA PRO A 157 -0.65 4.07 -3.90
C PRO A 157 0.12 4.94 -2.89
N ILE A 158 -0.07 4.75 -1.56
CA ILE A 158 0.57 5.61 -0.54
C ILE A 158 2.09 5.72 -0.72
N PRO A 159 2.86 4.63 -0.93
CA PRO A 159 4.31 4.74 -1.08
C PRO A 159 4.72 5.71 -2.22
N PHE A 160 4.07 5.61 -3.37
CA PHE A 160 4.33 6.50 -4.50
C PHE A 160 4.08 7.97 -4.13
N PHE A 161 2.90 8.28 -3.60
CA PHE A 161 2.53 9.66 -3.27
C PHE A 161 3.33 10.23 -2.11
N MET A 162 3.82 9.40 -1.19
CA MET A 162 4.74 9.84 -0.13
C MET A 162 6.09 10.29 -0.70
N LEU A 163 6.64 9.59 -1.69
CA LEU A 163 7.86 10.03 -2.38
C LEU A 163 7.64 11.33 -3.14
N VAL A 164 6.52 11.44 -3.87
CA VAL A 164 6.14 12.68 -4.59
C VAL A 164 6.02 13.85 -3.59
N PHE A 165 5.33 13.63 -2.47
CA PHE A 165 5.12 14.62 -1.42
C PHE A 165 6.44 15.17 -0.87
N ALA A 166 7.39 14.28 -0.55
CA ALA A 166 8.70 14.66 -0.04
C ALA A 166 9.56 15.38 -1.10
N LEU A 167 9.53 14.91 -2.36
CA LEU A 167 10.28 15.54 -3.45
C LEU A 167 9.75 16.94 -3.80
N LEU A 168 8.44 17.12 -3.83
CA LEU A 168 7.82 18.43 -4.04
C LEU A 168 8.21 19.40 -2.92
N TYR A 169 8.19 18.93 -1.67
CA TYR A 169 8.64 19.76 -0.55
C TYR A 169 10.11 20.16 -0.67
N ARG A 170 11.00 19.21 -1.02
CA ARG A 170 12.41 19.53 -1.28
C ARG A 170 12.55 20.61 -2.36
N PHE A 171 11.86 20.43 -3.49
CA PHE A 171 11.92 21.38 -4.61
C PHE A 171 11.48 22.79 -4.19
N GLN A 172 10.44 22.91 -3.36
CA GLN A 172 9.97 24.18 -2.82
C GLN A 172 11.01 24.85 -1.92
N MET A 173 11.80 24.07 -1.20
CA MET A 173 12.83 24.58 -0.30
C MET A 173 14.10 25.05 -1.04
N GLU A 174 14.24 24.76 -2.33
CA GLU A 174 15.33 25.27 -3.18
C GLU A 174 15.07 26.74 -3.54
N THR A 175 15.89 27.63 -2.97
CA THR A 175 15.68 29.09 -3.09
C THR A 175 15.99 29.65 -4.47
N SER A 176 16.73 28.92 -5.30
CA SER A 176 17.16 29.32 -6.66
C SER A 176 16.06 29.17 -7.72
N GLN A 177 14.97 28.49 -7.40
CA GLN A 177 13.93 28.24 -8.40
C GLN A 177 13.08 29.50 -8.70
N PRO A 178 12.69 29.71 -9.97
CA PRO A 178 11.75 30.77 -10.36
C PRO A 178 10.43 30.66 -9.61
N LEU A 179 9.82 31.80 -9.30
CA LEU A 179 8.57 31.87 -8.50
C LEU A 179 7.43 31.06 -9.14
N LEU A 180 7.34 31.06 -10.49
CA LEU A 180 6.33 30.28 -11.22
C LEU A 180 6.47 28.78 -10.96
N TYR A 181 7.68 28.25 -11.03
CA TYR A 181 7.90 26.81 -10.77
C TYR A 181 7.62 26.43 -9.31
N GLN A 182 7.95 27.33 -8.38
CA GLN A 182 7.59 27.15 -6.97
C GLN A 182 6.07 27.15 -6.79
N ALA A 183 5.35 28.07 -7.46
CA ALA A 183 3.88 28.13 -7.41
C ALA A 183 3.24 26.83 -7.96
N ILE A 184 3.71 26.36 -9.11
CA ILE A 184 3.26 25.08 -9.69
C ILE A 184 3.53 23.92 -8.73
N ALA A 185 4.72 23.87 -8.13
CA ALA A 185 5.06 22.82 -7.16
C ALA A 185 4.16 22.85 -5.92
N TRP A 186 3.75 24.04 -5.43
CA TRP A 186 2.80 24.17 -4.33
C TRP A 186 1.39 23.69 -4.69
N ILE A 187 0.94 23.94 -5.93
CA ILE A 187 -0.33 23.39 -6.44
C ILE A 187 -0.29 21.85 -6.44
N PHE A 188 0.76 21.26 -7.03
CA PHE A 188 0.91 19.79 -7.03
C PHE A 188 1.09 19.20 -5.63
N PHE A 189 1.74 19.92 -4.73
CA PHE A 189 1.86 19.53 -3.33
C PHE A 189 0.48 19.43 -2.67
N GLY A 190 -0.40 20.42 -2.88
CA GLY A 190 -1.77 20.39 -2.36
C GLY A 190 -2.61 19.26 -2.96
N ILE A 191 -2.51 19.02 -4.27
CA ILE A 191 -3.18 17.88 -4.92
C ILE A 191 -2.67 16.55 -4.32
N THR A 192 -1.36 16.42 -4.10
CA THR A 192 -0.77 15.22 -3.49
C THR A 192 -1.26 15.02 -2.06
N VAL A 193 -1.40 16.10 -1.27
CA VAL A 193 -2.03 16.06 0.07
C VAL A 193 -3.45 15.53 -0.02
N ALA A 194 -4.27 16.05 -0.93
CA ALA A 194 -5.66 15.62 -1.11
C ALA A 194 -5.75 14.12 -1.48
N ILE A 195 -4.88 13.66 -2.37
CA ILE A 195 -4.80 12.23 -2.72
C ILE A 195 -4.43 11.40 -1.50
N LEU A 196 -3.34 11.72 -0.80
CA LEU A 196 -2.88 10.98 0.38
C LEU A 196 -3.96 10.91 1.49
N VAL A 197 -4.68 12.01 1.73
CA VAL A 197 -5.81 12.07 2.68
C VAL A 197 -6.94 11.12 2.26
N SER A 198 -7.09 10.87 0.96
CA SER A 198 -8.14 10.02 0.40
C SER A 198 -7.76 8.54 0.32
N LEU A 199 -6.54 8.16 0.67
CA LEU A 199 -6.08 6.76 0.54
C LEU A 199 -6.28 5.95 1.82
N HIS A 200 -6.11 6.55 3.00
CA HIS A 200 -6.25 5.83 4.27
C HIS A 200 -6.48 6.78 5.46
N THR A 201 -7.15 6.29 6.50
CA THR A 201 -7.40 7.08 7.73
C THR A 201 -6.11 7.53 8.42
N THR A 202 -5.04 6.73 8.39
CA THR A 202 -3.75 7.12 8.96
C THR A 202 -3.14 8.32 8.22
N THR A 203 -3.16 8.30 6.89
CA THR A 203 -2.68 9.44 6.09
C THR A 203 -3.58 10.66 6.23
N MET A 204 -4.90 10.46 6.37
CA MET A 204 -5.86 11.54 6.63
C MET A 204 -5.54 12.32 7.89
N LEU A 205 -4.96 11.69 8.90
CA LEU A 205 -4.58 12.35 10.15
C LEU A 205 -3.17 12.96 10.09
N ILE A 206 -2.21 12.26 9.51
CA ILE A 206 -0.78 12.60 9.58
C ILE A 206 -0.40 13.65 8.54
N ILE A 207 -0.87 13.50 7.30
CA ILE A 207 -0.43 14.32 6.18
C ILE A 207 -0.82 15.80 6.31
N PRO A 208 -2.06 16.18 6.74
CA PRO A 208 -2.38 17.57 6.96
C PRO A 208 -1.49 18.24 8.00
N VAL A 209 -1.22 17.55 9.13
CA VAL A 209 -0.34 18.09 10.19
C VAL A 209 1.09 18.27 9.66
N THR A 210 1.64 17.27 8.97
CA THR A 210 2.95 17.36 8.32
C THR A 210 3.00 18.53 7.32
N SER A 211 1.94 18.70 6.52
CA SER A 211 1.86 19.77 5.50
C SER A 211 1.82 21.17 6.13
N VAL A 212 1.09 21.33 7.23
CA VAL A 212 1.05 22.59 7.98
C VAL A 212 2.42 22.94 8.54
N ILE A 213 3.09 21.98 9.21
CA ILE A 213 4.44 22.19 9.77
C ILE A 213 5.43 22.54 8.64
N ALA A 214 5.38 21.82 7.51
CA ALA A 214 6.22 22.08 6.36
C ALA A 214 5.98 23.48 5.77
N SER A 215 4.72 23.90 5.66
CA SER A 215 4.31 25.22 5.18
C SER A 215 4.78 26.34 6.11
N LEU A 216 4.60 26.17 7.42
CA LEU A 216 5.07 27.13 8.42
C LEU A 216 6.59 27.28 8.40
N TRP A 217 7.32 26.16 8.24
CA TRP A 217 8.77 26.18 8.11
C TRP A 217 9.22 26.91 6.84
N PHE A 218 8.52 26.70 5.72
CA PHE A 218 8.79 27.44 4.47
C PHE A 218 8.55 28.93 4.65
N VAL A 219 7.42 29.35 5.23
CA VAL A 219 7.12 30.76 5.51
C VAL A 219 8.17 31.37 6.43
N TYR A 220 8.53 30.70 7.51
CA TYR A 220 9.57 31.17 8.42
C TYR A 220 10.90 31.40 7.69
N ARG A 221 11.32 30.46 6.85
CA ARG A 221 12.57 30.56 6.08
C ARG A 221 12.53 31.70 5.05
N ASN A 222 11.37 31.97 4.46
CA ASN A 222 11.18 32.99 3.42
C ASN A 222 10.54 34.29 3.95
N ARG A 223 10.49 34.54 5.25
CA ARG A 223 9.79 35.66 5.90
C ARG A 223 10.13 37.05 5.37
N LYS A 224 11.29 37.21 4.71
CA LYS A 224 11.69 38.47 4.06
C LYS A 224 11.09 38.65 2.67
N ASN A 225 10.42 37.65 2.11
CA ASN A 225 9.82 37.71 0.78
C ASN A 225 8.31 37.40 0.86
N THR A 226 7.51 38.45 0.88
CA THR A 226 6.05 38.35 1.05
C THR A 226 5.40 37.47 -0.02
N LEU A 227 5.84 37.57 -1.31
CA LEU A 227 5.27 36.76 -2.38
C LEU A 227 5.53 35.27 -2.17
N LYS A 228 6.74 34.90 -1.72
CA LYS A 228 7.02 33.49 -1.37
C LYS A 228 6.20 33.01 -0.17
N CYS A 229 5.96 33.86 0.83
CA CYS A 229 5.14 33.49 1.98
C CYS A 229 3.68 33.19 1.62
N LEU A 230 3.19 33.69 0.49
CA LEU A 230 1.84 33.38 -0.01
C LEU A 230 1.73 32.06 -0.76
N LEU A 231 2.84 31.47 -1.23
CA LEU A 231 2.82 30.25 -2.02
C LEU A 231 2.14 29.03 -1.33
N PRO A 232 2.31 28.79 -0.02
CA PRO A 232 1.61 27.69 0.65
C PRO A 232 0.09 27.77 0.58
N PHE A 233 -0.49 28.97 0.41
CA PHE A 233 -1.95 29.10 0.23
C PHE A 233 -2.42 28.43 -1.07
N LEU A 234 -1.57 28.33 -2.10
CA LEU A 234 -1.89 27.59 -3.32
C LEU A 234 -2.09 26.11 -3.04
N SER A 235 -1.34 25.52 -2.10
CA SER A 235 -1.56 24.13 -1.71
C SER A 235 -2.86 23.91 -0.97
N ILE A 236 -3.24 24.86 -0.10
CA ILE A 236 -4.52 24.79 0.60
C ILE A 236 -5.66 24.88 -0.43
N LEU A 237 -5.57 25.84 -1.34
CA LEU A 237 -6.59 26.04 -2.38
C LEU A 237 -6.71 24.80 -3.27
N SER A 238 -5.60 24.29 -3.81
CA SER A 238 -5.60 23.14 -4.72
C SER A 238 -6.04 21.85 -4.03
N ALA A 239 -5.68 21.63 -2.76
CA ALA A 239 -6.16 20.49 -1.99
C ALA A 239 -7.69 20.54 -1.79
N ASN A 240 -8.23 21.70 -1.43
CA ASN A 240 -9.67 21.86 -1.23
C ASN A 240 -10.44 21.76 -2.57
N LEU A 241 -9.89 22.28 -3.66
CA LEU A 241 -10.49 22.11 -4.99
C LEU A 241 -10.50 20.64 -5.42
N ALA A 242 -9.42 19.88 -5.19
CA ALA A 242 -9.38 18.46 -5.46
C ALA A 242 -10.39 17.66 -4.61
N LEU A 243 -10.70 18.13 -3.41
CA LEU A 243 -11.68 17.52 -2.50
C LEU A 243 -13.09 18.16 -2.61
N PHE A 244 -13.37 18.91 -3.68
CA PHE A 244 -14.62 19.67 -3.79
C PHE A 244 -15.87 18.80 -3.63
N MET A 245 -15.92 17.63 -4.29
CA MET A 245 -17.07 16.72 -4.19
C MET A 245 -17.29 16.21 -2.75
N TYR A 246 -16.21 15.94 -2.04
CA TYR A 246 -16.26 15.55 -0.64
C TYR A 246 -16.81 16.70 0.25
N TRP A 247 -16.31 17.92 0.05
CA TRP A 247 -16.80 19.09 0.80
C TRP A 247 -18.26 19.41 0.50
N HIS A 248 -18.68 19.28 -0.77
CA HIS A 248 -20.09 19.42 -1.14
C HIS A 248 -20.96 18.42 -0.35
N SER A 249 -20.56 17.15 -0.29
CA SER A 249 -21.26 16.14 0.52
C SER A 249 -21.28 16.48 2.01
N GLU A 250 -20.18 17.00 2.56
CA GLU A 250 -20.11 17.42 3.97
C GLU A 250 -21.11 18.54 4.27
N ILE A 251 -21.20 19.55 3.42
CA ILE A 251 -22.14 20.67 3.59
C ILE A 251 -23.58 20.17 3.52
N VAL A 252 -23.93 19.40 2.49
CA VAL A 252 -25.30 18.87 2.30
C VAL A 252 -25.72 17.98 3.47
N ARG A 253 -24.80 17.22 4.06
CA ARG A 253 -25.05 16.30 5.18
C ARG A 253 -24.78 16.92 6.55
N ASN A 254 -24.70 18.25 6.66
CA ASN A 254 -24.45 18.97 7.91
C ASN A 254 -23.19 18.47 8.65
N PHE A 255 -22.10 18.25 7.91
CA PHE A 255 -20.81 17.78 8.43
C PHE A 255 -20.90 16.43 9.18
N ALA A 256 -21.78 15.54 8.73
CA ALA A 256 -22.00 14.25 9.38
C ALA A 256 -20.72 13.41 9.42
N ASN A 257 -19.94 13.44 8.34
CA ASN A 257 -18.69 12.71 8.23
C ASN A 257 -17.59 13.28 9.15
N THR A 258 -17.44 14.60 9.17
CA THR A 258 -16.53 15.30 10.10
C THR A 258 -16.90 15.00 11.56
N LYS A 259 -18.20 15.03 11.92
CA LYS A 259 -18.68 14.66 13.26
C LYS A 259 -18.34 13.20 13.60
N GLY A 260 -18.47 12.28 12.65
CA GLY A 260 -18.07 10.89 12.80
C GLY A 260 -16.57 10.74 13.06
N LEU A 261 -15.73 11.47 12.30
CA LEU A 261 -14.29 11.49 12.51
C LEU A 261 -13.90 12.03 13.89
N VAL A 262 -14.50 13.17 14.32
CA VAL A 262 -14.28 13.73 15.67
C VAL A 262 -14.67 12.73 16.74
N ARG A 263 -15.82 12.06 16.59
CA ARG A 263 -16.25 10.99 17.50
C ARG A 263 -15.24 9.85 17.54
N ALA A 264 -14.74 9.40 16.40
CA ALA A 264 -13.71 8.35 16.33
C ALA A 264 -12.44 8.74 17.10
N LEU A 265 -12.01 9.98 16.99
CA LEU A 265 -10.83 10.49 17.70
C LEU A 265 -11.06 10.61 19.21
N THR A 266 -12.23 11.08 19.63
CA THR A 266 -12.56 11.32 21.06
C THR A 266 -12.92 10.02 21.78
N GLU A 267 -13.77 9.16 21.19
CA GLU A 267 -14.20 7.90 21.81
C GLU A 267 -13.07 6.86 21.84
N LYS A 268 -12.23 6.80 20.79
CA LYS A 268 -11.03 5.93 20.81
C LYS A 268 -10.00 6.41 21.83
N GLY A 269 -9.83 7.72 21.98
CA GLY A 269 -8.97 8.29 23.01
C GLY A 269 -9.44 7.95 24.44
N ALA A 270 -10.76 7.81 24.64
CA ALA A 270 -11.35 7.42 25.92
C ALA A 270 -11.30 5.91 26.20
N SER A 271 -11.21 5.06 25.16
CA SER A 271 -11.08 3.61 25.28
C SER A 271 -9.62 3.11 25.37
N ALA A 272 -8.63 3.98 25.11
CA ALA A 272 -7.25 3.70 25.47
C ALA A 272 -7.20 3.53 26.99
N GLU A 273 -6.65 2.42 27.48
CA GLU A 273 -6.57 2.17 28.92
C GLU A 273 -6.14 3.44 29.66
N PRO A 274 -6.99 3.95 30.58
CA PRO A 274 -6.72 5.22 31.26
C PRO A 274 -5.43 5.22 32.08
N SER A 275 -4.83 4.06 32.25
CA SER A 275 -3.67 3.79 33.11
C SER A 275 -2.30 3.94 32.39
N SER A 276 -2.23 3.99 31.07
CA SER A 276 -0.93 4.08 30.39
C SER A 276 -0.46 5.52 30.27
N ASN A 277 0.68 5.84 30.90
CA ASN A 277 1.28 7.16 30.78
C ASN A 277 1.81 7.39 29.33
N LEU A 278 2.03 8.64 28.97
CA LEU A 278 2.52 9.03 27.64
C LEU A 278 3.83 8.28 27.25
N PHE A 279 4.69 8.04 28.22
CA PHE A 279 5.96 7.35 28.00
C PHE A 279 5.74 5.90 27.55
N THR A 280 4.85 5.15 28.19
CA THR A 280 4.51 3.78 27.83
C THR A 280 3.90 3.73 26.42
N ARG A 281 3.02 4.68 26.07
CA ARG A 281 2.42 4.77 24.74
C ARG A 281 3.46 5.09 23.65
N LEU A 282 4.38 6.01 23.90
CA LEU A 282 5.47 6.31 22.98
C LEU A 282 6.42 5.12 22.81
N PHE A 283 6.74 4.42 23.90
CA PHE A 283 7.55 3.21 23.83
C PHE A 283 6.88 2.14 22.97
N LYS A 284 5.57 1.92 23.15
CA LYS A 284 4.79 1.02 22.28
C LYS A 284 4.90 1.45 20.82
N ALA A 285 4.73 2.73 20.50
CA ALA A 285 4.82 3.22 19.13
C ALA A 285 6.22 3.02 18.51
N ILE A 286 7.28 3.24 19.28
CA ILE A 286 8.66 2.95 18.84
C ILE A 286 8.83 1.45 18.60
N TRP A 287 8.35 0.61 19.52
CA TRP A 287 8.37 -0.84 19.39
C TRP A 287 7.65 -1.30 18.11
N GLU A 288 6.49 -0.73 17.83
CA GLU A 288 5.73 -0.99 16.60
C GLU A 288 6.51 -0.63 15.33
N THR A 289 7.40 0.35 15.40
CA THR A 289 8.28 0.68 14.26
C THR A 289 9.39 -0.36 14.08
N VAL A 290 9.98 -0.84 15.17
CA VAL A 290 10.94 -1.96 15.13
C VAL A 290 10.26 -3.21 14.60
N TYR A 291 9.04 -3.44 15.03
CA TYR A 291 8.21 -4.55 14.61
C TYR A 291 7.80 -4.48 13.13
N LEU A 292 7.73 -3.28 12.53
CA LEU A 292 7.58 -3.11 11.07
C LEU A 292 8.66 -3.86 10.28
N GLY A 293 9.88 -3.92 10.79
CA GLY A 293 10.95 -4.73 10.18
C GLY A 293 10.55 -6.19 10.05
N ASN A 294 9.97 -6.77 11.11
CA ASN A 294 9.50 -8.15 11.09
C ASN A 294 8.27 -8.37 10.20
N GLN A 295 7.42 -7.35 10.04
CA GLN A 295 6.19 -7.44 9.26
C GLN A 295 6.39 -7.34 7.75
N VAL A 296 7.40 -6.61 7.31
CA VAL A 296 7.56 -6.20 5.90
C VAL A 296 8.91 -6.63 5.33
N PHE A 297 9.97 -6.60 6.14
CA PHE A 297 11.33 -6.79 5.65
C PHE A 297 11.90 -8.17 5.95
N PHE A 298 11.56 -8.77 7.10
CA PHE A 298 12.13 -10.03 7.58
C PHE A 298 11.01 -11.06 7.78
N LEU A 299 10.27 -11.32 6.70
CA LEU A 299 9.12 -12.23 6.74
C LEU A 299 9.50 -13.64 7.18
N ASN A 300 8.62 -14.26 7.96
CA ASN A 300 8.70 -15.67 8.33
C ASN A 300 7.28 -16.21 8.55
N ASP A 301 7.09 -17.51 8.35
CA ASP A 301 5.82 -18.21 8.57
C ASP A 301 5.31 -18.08 10.03
N ASN A 302 6.23 -17.84 10.98
CA ASN A 302 5.91 -17.58 12.38
C ASN A 302 6.63 -16.32 12.89
N ILE A 303 6.05 -15.64 13.89
CA ILE A 303 6.75 -14.55 14.58
C ILE A 303 7.99 -15.13 15.24
N SER A 304 9.15 -14.79 14.70
CA SER A 304 10.43 -15.24 15.22
C SER A 304 11.06 -14.15 16.09
N ILE A 305 11.39 -14.48 17.32
CA ILE A 305 12.20 -13.62 18.19
C ILE A 305 13.50 -13.20 17.47
N PHE A 306 14.06 -14.11 16.68
CA PHE A 306 15.23 -13.84 15.86
C PHE A 306 14.99 -12.64 14.91
N ASN A 307 13.89 -12.61 14.18
CA ASN A 307 13.58 -11.50 13.26
C ASN A 307 13.33 -10.18 13.98
N VAL A 308 12.73 -10.21 15.17
CA VAL A 308 12.56 -9.02 16.02
C VAL A 308 13.93 -8.49 16.45
N VAL A 309 14.83 -9.36 16.88
CA VAL A 309 16.21 -8.99 17.27
C VAL A 309 16.99 -8.44 16.07
N VAL A 310 16.90 -9.09 14.89
CA VAL A 310 17.52 -8.60 13.64
C VAL A 310 16.98 -7.22 13.29
N SER A 311 15.69 -6.99 13.39
CA SER A 311 15.04 -5.70 13.15
C SER A 311 15.54 -4.64 14.13
N ALA A 312 15.61 -4.95 15.42
CA ALA A 312 16.10 -4.01 16.44
C ALA A 312 17.58 -3.63 16.20
N ILE A 313 18.44 -4.60 15.89
CA ILE A 313 19.84 -4.37 15.53
C ILE A 313 19.94 -3.50 14.28
N PHE A 314 19.17 -3.81 13.26
CA PHE A 314 19.12 -3.07 12.01
C PHE A 314 18.76 -1.59 12.22
N PHE A 315 17.65 -1.31 12.91
CA PHE A 315 17.22 0.05 13.21
C PHE A 315 18.22 0.77 14.11
N GLY A 316 18.73 0.10 15.16
CA GLY A 316 19.70 0.67 16.10
C GLY A 316 20.99 1.09 15.41
N ILE A 317 21.59 0.22 14.59
CA ILE A 317 22.80 0.51 13.83
C ILE A 317 22.54 1.64 12.82
N SER A 318 21.47 1.53 12.04
CA SER A 318 21.16 2.50 10.99
C SER A 318 20.91 3.89 11.57
N LEU A 319 20.13 3.98 12.64
CA LEU A 319 19.84 5.25 13.30
C LEU A 319 21.10 5.87 13.92
N TYR A 320 21.92 5.05 14.59
CA TYR A 320 23.21 5.50 15.15
C TYR A 320 24.11 6.13 14.07
N ILE A 321 24.27 5.46 12.92
CA ILE A 321 25.11 5.95 11.83
C ILE A 321 24.52 7.23 11.23
N VAL A 322 23.21 7.28 10.98
CA VAL A 322 22.56 8.47 10.42
C VAL A 322 22.74 9.67 11.35
N ILE A 323 22.46 9.52 12.64
CA ILE A 323 22.61 10.62 13.61
C ILE A 323 24.06 11.11 13.66
N LYS A 324 25.04 10.22 13.63
CA LYS A 324 26.45 10.57 13.82
C LYS A 324 27.18 11.02 12.54
N LYS A 325 26.77 10.51 11.37
CA LYS A 325 27.60 10.64 10.15
C LYS A 325 26.88 11.21 8.94
N TYR A 326 25.53 11.28 8.96
CA TYR A 326 24.78 11.73 7.80
C TYR A 326 25.09 13.20 7.44
N ARG A 327 25.43 13.43 6.17
CA ARG A 327 25.76 14.76 5.62
C ARG A 327 25.04 15.05 4.30
N GLY A 328 23.99 14.27 3.98
CA GLY A 328 23.19 14.42 2.78
C GLY A 328 22.14 15.53 2.88
N ASN A 329 21.06 15.38 2.12
CA ASN A 329 20.01 16.39 2.04
C ASN A 329 19.24 16.52 3.36
N LYS A 330 19.52 17.59 4.10
CA LYS A 330 18.92 17.85 5.42
C LYS A 330 17.43 18.15 5.33
N THR A 331 16.96 18.71 4.22
CA THR A 331 15.54 19.01 4.01
C THR A 331 14.73 17.72 3.90
N LEU A 332 15.19 16.77 3.08
CA LEU A 332 14.51 15.47 2.94
C LEU A 332 14.52 14.66 4.23
N ILE A 333 15.68 14.52 4.89
CA ILE A 333 15.75 13.71 6.12
C ILE A 333 14.95 14.36 7.25
N GLY A 334 14.97 15.69 7.37
CA GLY A 334 14.18 16.43 8.35
C GLY A 334 12.67 16.27 8.12
N PHE A 335 12.24 16.33 6.87
CA PHE A 335 10.83 16.14 6.49
C PHE A 335 10.35 14.72 6.83
N LEU A 336 11.15 13.70 6.49
CA LEU A 336 10.85 12.31 6.85
C LEU A 336 10.82 12.09 8.36
N ALA A 337 11.76 12.69 9.09
CA ALA A 337 11.80 12.60 10.55
C ALA A 337 10.57 13.25 11.20
N ILE A 338 10.13 14.41 10.72
CA ILE A 338 8.90 15.07 11.20
C ILE A 338 7.69 14.17 10.92
N THR A 339 7.55 13.65 9.71
CA THR A 339 6.45 12.75 9.34
C THR A 339 6.43 11.51 10.25
N TRP A 340 7.61 10.95 10.53
CA TRP A 340 7.74 9.80 11.42
C TRP A 340 7.38 10.12 12.87
N ILE A 341 7.82 11.26 13.42
CA ILE A 341 7.48 11.70 14.77
C ILE A 341 5.97 11.90 14.92
N ILE A 342 5.32 12.53 13.93
CA ILE A 342 3.86 12.71 13.91
C ILE A 342 3.16 11.34 13.88
N PHE A 343 3.68 10.40 13.05
CA PHE A 343 3.16 9.05 13.01
C PHE A 343 3.29 8.32 14.35
N LEU A 344 4.45 8.41 15.02
CA LEU A 344 4.66 7.83 16.35
C LEU A 344 3.66 8.37 17.37
N TYR A 345 3.44 9.69 17.35
CA TYR A 345 2.46 10.32 18.23
C TYR A 345 1.04 9.87 17.93
N ALA A 346 0.63 9.85 16.66
CA ALA A 346 -0.69 9.39 16.24
C ALA A 346 -0.92 7.91 16.61
N SER A 347 0.07 7.03 16.36
CA SER A 347 -0.02 5.60 16.68
C SER A 347 0.01 5.34 18.18
N SER A 348 0.70 6.17 18.98
CA SER A 348 0.69 6.04 20.45
C SER A 348 -0.69 6.24 21.08
N ASN A 349 -1.59 6.91 20.40
CA ASN A 349 -2.97 7.13 20.83
C ASN A 349 -3.96 6.12 20.24
N TYR A 350 -3.50 5.11 19.51
CA TYR A 350 -4.36 4.09 18.91
C TYR A 350 -4.58 2.95 19.91
N PRO A 351 -5.85 2.56 20.19
CA PRO A 351 -6.17 1.60 21.25
C PRO A 351 -5.90 0.15 20.91
N ASP A 352 -5.76 -0.22 19.63
CA ASP A 352 -5.57 -1.61 19.24
C ASP A 352 -4.21 -2.14 19.71
N GLU A 353 -4.18 -3.38 20.23
CA GLU A 353 -2.97 -4.04 20.72
C GLU A 353 -1.94 -4.24 19.61
N HIS A 354 -2.41 -4.43 18.36
CA HIS A 354 -1.56 -4.63 17.19
C HIS A 354 -1.85 -3.61 16.11
N PHE A 355 -0.80 -2.90 15.71
CA PHE A 355 -0.86 -1.96 14.61
C PHE A 355 -0.51 -2.70 13.31
N TYR A 356 -1.53 -3.06 12.55
CA TYR A 356 -1.36 -3.81 11.29
C TYR A 356 -0.36 -3.13 10.35
N SER A 357 0.40 -3.93 9.60
CA SER A 357 1.44 -3.45 8.68
C SER A 357 0.93 -2.44 7.64
N HIS A 358 -0.29 -2.60 7.15
CA HIS A 358 -0.90 -1.67 6.19
C HIS A 358 -1.13 -0.27 6.76
N ARG A 359 -1.34 -0.13 8.06
CA ARG A 359 -1.46 1.19 8.71
C ARG A 359 -0.12 1.92 8.77
N LYS A 360 0.98 1.19 8.60
CA LYS A 360 2.36 1.69 8.57
C LYS A 360 2.90 1.89 7.16
N ILE A 361 2.07 1.71 6.14
CA ILE A 361 2.48 1.74 4.71
C ILE A 361 3.21 3.04 4.33
N LEU A 362 2.86 4.16 4.96
CA LEU A 362 3.55 5.43 4.75
C LEU A 362 5.01 5.43 5.21
N LEU A 363 5.42 4.47 6.07
CA LEU A 363 6.77 4.32 6.60
C LEU A 363 7.59 3.22 5.90
N TRP A 364 7.04 2.50 4.94
CA TRP A 364 7.74 1.35 4.33
C TRP A 364 9.08 1.70 3.69
N PHE A 365 9.27 2.93 3.26
CA PHE A 365 10.57 3.38 2.78
C PHE A 365 11.58 3.70 3.89
N ALA A 366 11.13 3.97 5.11
CA ALA A 366 12.02 4.45 6.17
C ALA A 366 13.18 3.46 6.49
N PRO A 367 12.97 2.14 6.61
CA PRO A 367 14.05 1.18 6.81
C PRO A 367 15.07 1.19 5.66
N ILE A 368 14.59 1.22 4.42
CA ILE A 368 15.45 1.25 3.23
C ILE A 368 16.28 2.53 3.23
N LEU A 369 15.63 3.69 3.43
CA LEU A 369 16.31 4.98 3.45
C LEU A 369 17.35 5.08 4.55
N LEU A 370 17.04 4.57 5.75
CA LEU A 370 17.98 4.54 6.89
C LEU A 370 19.19 3.66 6.60
N ALA A 371 18.99 2.45 6.08
CA ALA A 371 20.09 1.54 5.76
C ALA A 371 20.99 2.07 4.65
N ILE A 372 20.39 2.55 3.58
CA ILE A 372 21.12 3.09 2.43
C ILE A 372 21.89 4.36 2.81
N ALA A 373 21.28 5.27 3.57
CA ALA A 373 21.96 6.44 4.11
C ALA A 373 23.12 6.02 5.02
N SER A 374 22.94 5.00 5.84
CA SER A 374 24.00 4.45 6.69
C SER A 374 25.17 3.92 5.88
N LEU A 375 24.93 3.07 4.89
CA LEU A 375 25.97 2.53 4.00
C LEU A 375 26.72 3.63 3.24
N ALA A 376 26.00 4.70 2.87
CA ALA A 376 26.59 5.82 2.13
C ALA A 376 27.68 6.55 2.93
N TYR A 377 27.49 6.72 4.24
CA TYR A 377 28.35 7.53 5.10
C TYR A 377 29.29 6.72 5.98
N LEU A 378 29.35 5.40 5.87
CA LEU A 378 30.37 4.58 6.51
C LEU A 378 31.74 4.78 5.84
N ASN A 379 32.75 4.92 6.69
CA ASN A 379 34.15 4.97 6.27
C ASN A 379 34.78 3.57 6.31
N LEU A 380 34.72 2.87 5.18
CA LEU A 380 35.20 1.49 5.08
C LEU A 380 36.72 1.30 5.30
N THR A 381 37.50 2.38 5.46
CA THR A 381 38.90 2.27 5.89
C THR A 381 39.01 1.96 7.37
N LYS A 382 37.99 2.30 8.18
CA LYS A 382 37.95 2.02 9.61
C LYS A 382 37.35 0.64 9.86
N THR A 383 38.02 -0.19 10.66
CA THR A 383 37.60 -1.57 10.97
C THR A 383 36.15 -1.62 11.51
N PHE A 384 35.82 -0.74 12.45
CA PHE A 384 34.47 -0.69 13.04
C PHE A 384 33.39 -0.38 12.01
N ASP A 385 33.62 0.62 11.15
CA ASP A 385 32.67 0.97 10.08
C ASP A 385 32.50 -0.15 9.05
N ARG A 386 33.60 -0.89 8.79
CA ARG A 386 33.58 -2.06 7.90
C ARG A 386 32.72 -3.17 8.47
N ILE A 387 32.83 -3.45 9.77
CA ILE A 387 31.99 -4.44 10.46
C ILE A 387 30.51 -4.03 10.39
N LEU A 388 30.19 -2.77 10.73
CA LEU A 388 28.81 -2.28 10.65
C LEU A 388 28.26 -2.35 9.23
N GLY A 389 29.07 -2.01 8.22
CA GLY A 389 28.67 -2.11 6.81
C GLY A 389 28.41 -3.55 6.40
N LEU A 390 29.24 -4.50 6.81
CA LEU A 390 29.05 -5.92 6.55
C LEU A 390 27.75 -6.44 7.19
N VAL A 391 27.51 -6.10 8.45
CA VAL A 391 26.27 -6.47 9.16
C VAL A 391 25.05 -5.94 8.42
N LEU A 392 25.04 -4.67 8.00
CA LEU A 392 23.93 -4.09 7.24
C LEU A 392 23.72 -4.79 5.89
N ILE A 393 24.79 -5.10 5.16
CA ILE A 393 24.71 -5.81 3.87
C ILE A 393 24.12 -7.22 4.07
N ILE A 394 24.54 -7.94 5.10
CA ILE A 394 23.99 -9.27 5.43
C ILE A 394 22.49 -9.16 5.76
N ILE A 395 22.09 -8.17 6.55
CA ILE A 395 20.69 -7.96 6.91
C ILE A 395 19.83 -7.59 5.68
N ILE A 396 20.35 -6.72 4.80
CA ILE A 396 19.68 -6.38 3.52
C ILE A 396 19.53 -7.63 2.64
N GLY A 397 20.61 -8.41 2.50
CA GLY A 397 20.57 -9.67 1.75
C GLY A 397 19.56 -10.67 2.31
N TYR A 398 19.49 -10.80 3.63
CA TYR A 398 18.48 -11.62 4.31
C TYR A 398 17.06 -11.12 4.03
N SER A 399 16.81 -9.80 4.11
CA SER A 399 15.53 -9.20 3.76
C SER A 399 15.12 -9.50 2.32
N ILE A 400 16.01 -9.30 1.36
CA ILE A 400 15.76 -9.59 -0.05
C ILE A 400 15.42 -11.09 -0.24
N ALA A 401 16.21 -11.99 0.35
CA ALA A 401 16.02 -13.42 0.21
C ALA A 401 14.67 -13.90 0.78
N THR A 402 14.28 -13.42 1.97
CA THR A 402 13.00 -13.78 2.58
C THR A 402 11.82 -13.27 1.76
N ASN A 403 11.87 -12.03 1.28
CA ASN A 403 10.81 -11.47 0.46
C ASN A 403 10.69 -12.21 -0.90
N LEU A 404 11.80 -12.50 -1.58
CA LEU A 404 11.79 -13.29 -2.83
C LEU A 404 11.19 -14.69 -2.63
N TYR A 405 11.45 -15.32 -1.48
CA TYR A 405 10.82 -16.60 -1.15
C TYR A 405 9.29 -16.51 -1.08
N PHE A 406 8.76 -15.45 -0.44
CA PHE A 406 7.31 -15.24 -0.36
C PHE A 406 6.71 -14.81 -1.70
N ASP A 407 7.42 -13.97 -2.48
CA ASP A 407 7.02 -13.62 -3.85
C ASP A 407 6.90 -14.86 -4.72
N GLN A 408 7.86 -15.78 -4.65
CA GLN A 408 7.82 -17.03 -5.39
C GLN A 408 6.63 -17.91 -4.99
N ARG A 409 6.33 -18.01 -3.69
CA ARG A 409 5.16 -18.77 -3.21
C ARG A 409 3.85 -18.16 -3.71
N TYR A 410 3.75 -16.84 -3.69
CA TYR A 410 2.56 -16.15 -4.18
C TYR A 410 2.40 -16.29 -5.70
N LEU A 411 3.47 -16.18 -6.46
CA LEU A 411 3.46 -16.44 -7.90
C LEU A 411 3.08 -17.90 -8.21
N ALA A 412 3.58 -18.85 -7.44
CA ALA A 412 3.20 -20.25 -7.59
C ALA A 412 1.71 -20.49 -7.34
N SER A 413 1.08 -19.70 -6.45
CA SER A 413 -0.37 -19.78 -6.22
C SER A 413 -1.22 -19.21 -7.37
N LYS A 414 -0.62 -18.45 -8.28
CA LYS A 414 -1.27 -17.90 -9.48
C LYS A 414 -1.00 -18.74 -10.73
N TYR A 415 0.23 -19.19 -10.91
CA TYR A 415 0.71 -19.80 -12.17
C TYR A 415 1.09 -21.27 -12.02
N GLY A 416 1.07 -21.81 -10.81
CA GLY A 416 1.41 -23.21 -10.55
C GLY A 416 0.34 -24.20 -10.99
N SER A 417 0.69 -25.50 -10.91
CA SER A 417 -0.26 -26.60 -11.15
C SER A 417 -1.37 -26.67 -10.08
N GLU A 418 -1.07 -26.20 -8.88
CA GLU A 418 -2.04 -26.00 -7.80
C GLU A 418 -2.24 -24.50 -7.65
N ARG A 419 -3.23 -23.94 -8.34
CA ARG A 419 -3.46 -22.49 -8.37
C ARG A 419 -4.85 -22.12 -7.87
N LEU A 420 -4.99 -20.86 -7.51
CA LEU A 420 -6.25 -20.27 -7.10
C LEU A 420 -7.15 -20.05 -8.33
N LEU A 421 -8.45 -20.10 -8.11
CA LEU A 421 -9.44 -19.79 -9.14
C LEU A 421 -9.34 -18.30 -9.53
N SER A 422 -9.03 -18.02 -10.80
CA SER A 422 -8.97 -16.67 -11.32
C SER A 422 -10.36 -16.14 -11.72
N VAL A 423 -10.45 -14.83 -11.96
CA VAL A 423 -11.66 -14.22 -12.50
C VAL A 423 -11.96 -14.78 -13.89
N ALA A 424 -10.94 -14.95 -14.74
CA ALA A 424 -11.09 -15.51 -16.08
C ALA A 424 -11.64 -16.94 -16.04
N ASP A 425 -11.09 -17.81 -15.19
CA ASP A 425 -11.59 -19.17 -14.99
C ASP A 425 -13.05 -19.18 -14.50
N THR A 426 -13.37 -18.27 -13.58
CA THR A 426 -14.74 -18.14 -13.05
C THR A 426 -15.74 -17.72 -14.15
N VAL A 427 -15.35 -16.78 -15.00
CA VAL A 427 -16.15 -16.37 -16.17
C VAL A 427 -16.39 -17.55 -17.11
N GLU A 428 -15.36 -18.32 -17.40
CA GLU A 428 -15.46 -19.52 -18.25
C GLU A 428 -16.44 -20.54 -17.67
N ILE A 429 -16.34 -20.85 -16.37
CA ILE A 429 -17.23 -21.79 -15.68
C ILE A 429 -18.67 -21.26 -15.64
N ILE A 430 -18.88 -19.99 -15.32
CA ILE A 430 -20.23 -19.38 -15.29
C ILE A 430 -20.87 -19.43 -16.68
N ASN A 431 -20.11 -19.26 -17.74
CA ASN A 431 -20.61 -19.37 -19.11
C ASN A 431 -21.14 -20.77 -19.48
N GLN A 432 -20.82 -21.81 -18.72
CA GLN A 432 -21.39 -23.15 -18.88
C GLN A 432 -22.74 -23.32 -18.17
N ILE A 433 -23.10 -22.39 -17.27
CA ILE A 433 -24.37 -22.44 -16.53
C ILE A 433 -25.48 -21.87 -17.41
N PRO A 434 -26.64 -22.52 -17.54
CA PRO A 434 -27.78 -22.00 -18.32
C PRO A 434 -28.24 -20.64 -17.79
N VAL A 435 -28.68 -19.77 -18.69
CA VAL A 435 -29.26 -18.46 -18.38
C VAL A 435 -30.45 -18.60 -17.43
N GLY A 436 -30.57 -17.71 -16.44
CA GLY A 436 -31.65 -17.71 -15.45
C GLY A 436 -31.55 -18.81 -14.39
N SER A 437 -30.46 -19.57 -14.36
CA SER A 437 -30.26 -20.63 -13.37
C SER A 437 -29.92 -20.06 -11.99
N THR A 438 -30.01 -20.91 -10.96
CA THR A 438 -29.60 -20.56 -9.60
C THR A 438 -28.15 -20.99 -9.36
N LEU A 439 -27.29 -20.07 -8.92
CA LEU A 439 -25.91 -20.32 -8.47
C LEU A 439 -25.85 -20.25 -6.94
N CYS A 440 -25.35 -21.33 -6.32
CA CYS A 440 -25.11 -21.40 -4.89
C CYS A 440 -23.80 -20.71 -4.54
N ASP A 441 -23.85 -19.73 -3.63
CA ASP A 441 -22.68 -19.10 -3.00
C ASP A 441 -22.78 -19.19 -1.48
N PRO A 442 -22.22 -20.24 -0.84
CA PRO A 442 -22.27 -20.41 0.61
C PRO A 442 -21.55 -19.29 1.38
N ALA A 443 -20.63 -18.58 0.73
CA ALA A 443 -19.88 -17.48 1.34
C ALA A 443 -20.69 -16.18 1.39
N LYS A 444 -21.80 -16.07 0.65
CA LYS A 444 -22.68 -14.90 0.63
C LYS A 444 -23.41 -14.74 1.97
N LYS A 445 -22.74 -14.17 2.98
CA LYS A 445 -23.26 -13.98 4.34
C LYS A 445 -23.52 -12.50 4.66
N GLY A 446 -24.56 -12.22 5.47
CA GLY A 446 -24.79 -10.97 6.18
C GLY A 446 -25.57 -9.89 5.43
N LYS A 447 -25.47 -8.65 5.92
CA LYS A 447 -26.25 -7.48 5.46
C LYS A 447 -25.92 -7.01 4.03
N ARG A 448 -24.81 -7.49 3.45
CA ARG A 448 -24.37 -7.18 2.07
C ARG A 448 -24.77 -8.27 1.08
N LYS A 449 -26.00 -8.79 1.20
CA LYS A 449 -26.54 -9.84 0.33
C LYS A 449 -26.59 -9.48 -1.17
N GLU A 450 -26.46 -8.20 -1.49
CA GLU A 450 -26.66 -7.67 -2.84
C GLU A 450 -25.37 -7.58 -3.67
N HIS A 451 -24.17 -7.80 -3.07
CA HIS A 451 -22.89 -7.56 -3.73
C HIS A 451 -21.88 -8.66 -3.41
N GLY A 452 -22.08 -9.85 -3.96
CA GLY A 452 -21.11 -10.94 -3.96
C GLY A 452 -20.19 -10.91 -5.19
N GLN A 453 -19.10 -11.68 -5.15
CA GLN A 453 -18.19 -11.80 -6.31
C GLN A 453 -18.89 -12.36 -7.54
N TYR A 454 -19.72 -13.38 -7.38
CA TYR A 454 -20.45 -13.98 -8.49
C TYR A 454 -21.54 -13.04 -9.02
N ASP A 455 -22.19 -12.25 -8.15
CA ASP A 455 -23.13 -11.19 -8.58
C ASP A 455 -22.42 -10.16 -9.47
N TYR A 456 -21.19 -9.75 -9.10
CA TYR A 456 -20.39 -8.83 -9.89
C TYR A 456 -20.05 -9.42 -11.26
N ILE A 457 -19.50 -10.64 -11.28
CA ILE A 457 -19.09 -11.32 -12.51
C ILE A 457 -20.31 -11.55 -13.40
N ASP A 458 -21.42 -12.00 -12.85
CA ASP A 458 -22.64 -12.20 -13.66
C ASP A 458 -23.20 -10.89 -14.20
N THR A 459 -23.32 -9.86 -13.37
CA THR A 459 -23.92 -8.57 -13.76
C THR A 459 -23.11 -7.86 -14.84
N PHE A 460 -21.78 -7.85 -14.74
CA PHE A 460 -20.93 -7.00 -15.59
C PHE A 460 -20.18 -7.77 -16.68
N MET A 461 -19.91 -9.06 -16.48
CA MET A 461 -19.05 -9.83 -17.39
C MET A 461 -19.82 -10.90 -18.17
N THR A 462 -20.57 -11.79 -17.50
CA THR A 462 -21.22 -12.94 -18.17
C THR A 462 -22.65 -12.68 -18.59
N LYS A 463 -23.38 -11.84 -17.88
CA LYS A 463 -24.77 -11.45 -18.15
C LYS A 463 -25.70 -12.65 -18.30
N ARG A 464 -25.52 -13.69 -17.47
CA ARG A 464 -26.30 -14.92 -17.47
C ARG A 464 -27.61 -14.79 -16.68
N GLU A 465 -27.84 -13.65 -16.02
CA GLU A 465 -29.03 -13.41 -15.19
C GLU A 465 -29.21 -14.48 -14.09
N LEU A 466 -28.11 -14.89 -13.47
CA LEU A 466 -28.11 -15.94 -12.46
C LEU A 466 -28.74 -15.45 -11.15
N MET A 467 -29.54 -16.32 -10.53
CA MET A 467 -30.02 -16.08 -9.17
C MET A 467 -28.97 -16.58 -8.17
N ILE A 468 -28.19 -15.68 -7.57
CA ILE A 468 -27.12 -16.05 -6.65
C ILE A 468 -27.63 -16.08 -5.21
N THR A 469 -27.57 -17.24 -4.58
CA THR A 469 -28.15 -17.48 -3.25
C THR A 469 -27.24 -18.30 -2.34
N ASN A 470 -27.27 -18.01 -1.03
CA ASN A 470 -26.59 -18.82 -0.01
C ASN A 470 -27.42 -20.00 0.49
N ALA A 471 -28.70 -20.08 0.11
CA ALA A 471 -29.57 -21.19 0.54
C ALA A 471 -29.25 -22.52 -0.17
N CYS A 472 -28.61 -22.44 -1.34
CA CYS A 472 -28.16 -23.60 -2.11
C CYS A 472 -29.26 -24.64 -2.33
N PRO A 473 -30.41 -24.30 -2.95
CA PRO A 473 -31.50 -25.25 -3.14
C PRO A 473 -31.13 -26.37 -4.12
N SER A 474 -31.86 -27.48 -4.07
CA SER A 474 -31.76 -28.56 -5.08
C SER A 474 -31.96 -27.99 -6.49
N GLY A 475 -31.20 -28.49 -7.44
CA GLY A 475 -31.17 -28.00 -8.83
C GLY A 475 -30.28 -26.79 -9.08
N SER A 476 -29.71 -26.15 -8.03
CA SER A 476 -28.76 -25.05 -8.19
C SER A 476 -27.37 -25.54 -8.59
N TYR A 477 -26.60 -24.64 -9.22
CA TYR A 477 -25.21 -24.86 -9.57
C TYR A 477 -24.30 -24.42 -8.44
N TYR A 478 -23.13 -25.07 -8.29
CA TYR A 478 -22.13 -24.74 -7.27
C TYR A 478 -20.73 -24.81 -7.88
N ILE A 479 -19.97 -23.72 -7.75
CA ILE A 479 -18.56 -23.67 -8.14
C ILE A 479 -17.74 -23.93 -6.90
N GLN A 480 -17.01 -25.03 -6.90
CA GLN A 480 -16.07 -25.37 -5.83
C GLN A 480 -14.64 -25.14 -6.29
N PRO A 481 -13.94 -24.10 -5.83
CA PRO A 481 -12.51 -23.97 -6.06
C PRO A 481 -11.78 -25.20 -5.50
N LYS A 482 -10.78 -25.74 -6.19
CA LYS A 482 -9.94 -26.85 -5.68
C LYS A 482 -9.05 -26.40 -4.54
N PHE A 483 -8.60 -25.16 -4.63
CA PHE A 483 -7.73 -24.52 -3.66
C PHE A 483 -8.32 -23.19 -3.21
N LYS A 484 -8.16 -22.89 -1.95
CA LYS A 484 -8.44 -21.58 -1.37
C LYS A 484 -7.20 -21.01 -0.72
N MET A 485 -7.13 -19.72 -0.65
CA MET A 485 -6.13 -19.01 0.10
C MET A 485 -6.39 -19.23 1.60
N ALA A 486 -5.58 -20.05 2.25
CA ALA A 486 -5.58 -20.14 3.69
C ALA A 486 -4.72 -19.01 4.24
N ILE A 487 -5.39 -18.01 4.79
CA ILE A 487 -4.73 -16.89 5.45
C ILE A 487 -4.41 -17.36 6.87
N GLN A 488 -3.16 -17.68 7.15
CA GLN A 488 -2.68 -17.64 8.51
C GLN A 488 -2.51 -16.15 8.86
N MET A 489 -3.53 -15.61 9.53
CA MET A 489 -3.41 -14.33 10.20
C MET A 489 -2.44 -14.50 11.39
N ASN A 490 -1.16 -14.62 11.09
CA ASN A 490 -0.18 -14.16 12.05
C ASN A 490 -0.37 -12.64 12.05
N ASP A 491 -0.60 -12.02 13.19
CA ASP A 491 -0.99 -10.63 13.48
C ASP A 491 -0.49 -9.51 12.54
N LEU A 492 0.08 -9.80 11.38
CA LEU A 492 1.01 -8.93 10.70
C LEU A 492 0.83 -8.79 9.20
N PHE A 493 0.79 -9.88 8.48
CA PHE A 493 0.49 -9.98 7.05
C PHE A 493 -0.09 -11.36 6.79
N PRO A 494 -1.04 -11.46 5.87
CA PRO A 494 -1.52 -12.77 5.46
C PRO A 494 -0.40 -13.53 4.78
N ILE A 495 0.12 -14.54 5.48
CA ILE A 495 0.98 -15.55 4.87
C ILE A 495 0.05 -16.55 4.21
N PHE A 496 0.18 -16.66 2.89
CA PHE A 496 -0.67 -17.57 2.13
C PHE A 496 -0.11 -18.97 2.14
N THR A 497 -0.97 -19.90 2.49
CA THR A 497 -0.84 -21.28 2.10
C THR A 497 -2.04 -21.67 1.24
N LEU A 498 -1.81 -22.45 0.20
CA LEU A 498 -2.90 -23.08 -0.52
C LEU A 498 -3.47 -24.22 0.33
N ALA A 499 -4.76 -24.15 0.62
CA ALA A 499 -5.48 -25.22 1.27
C ALA A 499 -6.48 -25.84 0.30
N LYS A 500 -6.55 -27.17 0.27
CA LYS A 500 -7.63 -27.85 -0.45
C LYS A 500 -8.97 -27.48 0.15
N THR A 501 -9.95 -27.22 -0.69
CA THR A 501 -11.31 -26.97 -0.22
C THR A 501 -12.01 -28.28 0.07
N SER A 502 -12.85 -28.30 1.10
CA SER A 502 -13.76 -29.43 1.34
C SER A 502 -15.02 -29.24 0.50
N PRO A 503 -15.57 -30.32 -0.07
CA PRO A 503 -16.83 -30.28 -0.77
C PRO A 503 -17.96 -29.83 0.16
N LEU A 504 -19.02 -29.28 -0.43
CA LEU A 504 -20.25 -28.99 0.28
C LEU A 504 -20.84 -30.31 0.82
N ASP A 505 -21.29 -30.33 2.06
CA ASP A 505 -21.90 -31.53 2.67
C ASP A 505 -23.34 -31.73 2.15
N ARG A 506 -23.46 -32.01 0.86
CA ARG A 506 -24.71 -32.27 0.14
C ARG A 506 -24.47 -33.20 -1.05
N PRO A 507 -25.47 -33.99 -1.46
CA PRO A 507 -25.38 -34.73 -2.71
C PRO A 507 -25.20 -33.79 -3.90
N MET A 508 -24.23 -34.08 -4.77
CA MET A 508 -23.91 -33.24 -5.93
C MET A 508 -23.46 -34.10 -7.10
N THR A 509 -23.92 -33.74 -8.30
CA THR A 509 -23.43 -34.33 -9.56
C THR A 509 -22.38 -33.39 -10.17
N SER A 510 -21.20 -33.91 -10.44
CA SER A 510 -20.15 -33.19 -11.13
C SER A 510 -20.51 -33.02 -12.61
N LEU A 511 -20.50 -31.76 -13.09
CA LEU A 511 -20.80 -31.40 -14.46
C LEU A 511 -19.55 -31.04 -15.26
N LEU A 512 -18.59 -30.39 -14.61
CA LEU A 512 -17.34 -29.93 -15.21
C LEU A 512 -16.23 -29.99 -14.17
N GLU A 513 -15.06 -30.39 -14.60
CA GLU A 513 -13.81 -30.28 -13.87
C GLU A 513 -12.81 -29.48 -14.66
N THR A 514 -12.27 -28.44 -14.07
CA THR A 514 -11.13 -27.67 -14.56
C THR A 514 -9.92 -27.90 -13.67
N PRO A 515 -8.70 -27.47 -14.04
CA PRO A 515 -7.54 -27.54 -13.14
C PRO A 515 -7.80 -26.82 -11.80
N GLU A 516 -8.61 -25.76 -11.77
CA GLU A 516 -8.79 -24.82 -10.65
C GLU A 516 -10.04 -25.12 -9.83
N ALA A 517 -11.09 -25.66 -10.45
CA ALA A 517 -12.39 -25.81 -9.80
C ALA A 517 -13.21 -27.00 -10.35
N TYR A 518 -14.27 -27.32 -9.62
CA TYR A 518 -15.36 -28.17 -10.06
C TYR A 518 -16.65 -27.36 -10.20
N LEU A 519 -17.41 -27.64 -11.24
CA LEU A 519 -18.81 -27.20 -11.36
C LEU A 519 -19.72 -28.36 -11.02
N TYR A 520 -20.55 -28.21 -10.00
CA TYR A 520 -21.52 -29.20 -9.55
C TYR A 520 -22.95 -28.72 -9.78
N LYS A 521 -23.86 -29.68 -9.89
CA LYS A 521 -25.30 -29.47 -9.72
C LYS A 521 -25.72 -30.12 -8.40
N ILE A 522 -26.41 -29.37 -7.54
CA ILE A 522 -26.92 -29.83 -6.23
C ILE A 522 -28.17 -30.67 -6.50
N GLU A 523 -28.21 -31.88 -5.96
CA GLU A 523 -29.32 -32.83 -6.09
C GLU A 523 -30.51 -32.50 -5.20
#